data_3bac7f68ff9c492e0d29d867e9f33c53
#
_entry.id   3bac7f68ff9c492e0d29d867e9f33c53
#
_cell.length_a   1.000
_cell.length_b   1.000
_cell.length_c   1.000
_cell.angle_alpha   90.00
_cell.angle_beta   90.00
_cell.angle_gamma   90.00
#
_symmetry.space_group_name_H-M   'P 1'
#
loop_
_entity.id
_entity.type
_entity.pdbx_description
1 polymer ?
#
loop_
_entity_poly.entity_id
_entity_poly.type
_entity_poly.pdbx_seq_one_letter_code
_entity_poly.pdbx_strand_id
1 'polypeptide(L)'
;ILPTAEIAGKAWADYGQVIVCDSYEEMVHVADDIASEHVQVMTQDPQYFLDNMTNYGALFLGEQTNVSYGDKVIGTNHTLPTNKAARYTGGLWVGKYIKTCTYQRINEEASVTVGEYCSRLCRMEGFMGHKEQADIRLRRYGGTPG
;
A
#
# COMPACT_ATOMS: atom_id res chain seq x y z
N ILE A 1 -11.80 -20.97 -31.36
CA ILE A 1 -12.43 -21.21 -30.03
C ILE A 1 -11.34 -21.74 -29.11
N LEU A 2 -11.19 -21.14 -27.94
CA LEU A 2 -10.17 -21.55 -26.96
C LEU A 2 -10.57 -22.90 -26.31
N PRO A 3 -9.59 -23.74 -25.95
CA PRO A 3 -9.87 -25.00 -25.24
C PRO A 3 -10.60 -24.77 -23.89
N THR A 4 -10.47 -23.57 -23.30
CA THR A 4 -11.08 -23.17 -22.03
C THR A 4 -12.41 -22.44 -22.18
N ALA A 5 -13.01 -22.41 -23.40
CA ALA A 5 -14.21 -21.60 -23.67
C ALA A 5 -15.40 -21.96 -22.78
N GLU A 6 -15.59 -23.23 -22.46
CA GLU A 6 -16.68 -23.69 -21.60
C GLU A 6 -16.50 -23.17 -20.15
N ILE A 7 -15.28 -23.25 -19.62
CA ILE A 7 -14.94 -22.76 -18.26
C ILE A 7 -15.09 -21.23 -18.20
N ALA A 8 -14.57 -20.53 -19.20
CA ALA A 8 -14.67 -19.06 -19.28
C ALA A 8 -16.13 -18.61 -19.41
N GLY A 9 -16.94 -19.33 -20.22
CA GLY A 9 -18.36 -19.05 -20.36
C GLY A 9 -19.14 -19.23 -19.07
N LYS A 10 -18.84 -20.28 -18.31
CA LYS A 10 -19.44 -20.51 -17.00
C LYS A 10 -19.02 -19.42 -15.99
N ALA A 11 -17.76 -19.07 -15.94
CA ALA A 11 -17.27 -18.02 -15.06
C ALA A 11 -17.93 -16.66 -15.37
N TRP A 12 -18.09 -16.34 -16.66
CA TRP A 12 -18.81 -15.15 -17.07
C TRP A 12 -20.29 -15.18 -16.64
N ALA A 13 -20.97 -16.30 -16.84
CA ALA A 13 -22.37 -16.45 -16.46
C ALA A 13 -22.58 -16.33 -14.94
N ASP A 14 -21.64 -16.84 -14.15
CA ASP A 14 -21.75 -16.85 -12.69
C ASP A 14 -21.31 -15.51 -12.05
N TYR A 15 -20.34 -14.80 -12.64
CA TYR A 15 -19.67 -13.66 -12.00
C TYR A 15 -19.53 -12.43 -12.90
N GLY A 16 -19.78 -12.53 -14.18
CA GLY A 16 -19.63 -11.43 -15.13
C GLY A 16 -20.60 -10.29 -14.81
N GLN A 17 -20.08 -9.06 -14.88
CA GLN A 17 -20.87 -7.84 -14.68
C GLN A 17 -20.56 -6.84 -15.78
N VAL A 18 -21.56 -6.07 -16.17
CA VAL A 18 -21.42 -4.90 -17.05
C VAL A 18 -21.93 -3.70 -16.28
N ILE A 19 -21.06 -2.73 -16.06
CA ILE A 19 -21.38 -1.49 -15.32
C ILE A 19 -21.21 -0.33 -16.32
N VAL A 20 -22.27 0.44 -16.51
CA VAL A 20 -22.25 1.62 -17.38
C VAL A 20 -22.07 2.84 -16.48
N CYS A 21 -21.07 3.66 -16.82
CA CYS A 21 -20.73 4.89 -16.11
C CYS A 21 -20.87 6.10 -17.03
N ASP A 22 -21.23 7.24 -16.50
CA ASP A 22 -21.45 8.47 -17.24
C ASP A 22 -20.15 9.29 -17.45
N SER A 23 -19.10 8.99 -16.67
CA SER A 23 -17.83 9.72 -16.70
C SER A 23 -16.63 8.85 -16.38
N TYR A 24 -15.42 9.31 -16.69
CA TYR A 24 -14.17 8.67 -16.27
C TYR A 24 -13.97 8.71 -14.76
N GLU A 25 -14.43 9.77 -14.10
CA GLU A 25 -14.40 9.86 -12.63
C GLU A 25 -15.22 8.74 -11.98
N GLU A 26 -16.43 8.52 -12.46
CA GLU A 26 -17.28 7.43 -12.00
C GLU A 26 -16.68 6.05 -12.30
N MET A 27 -16.10 5.86 -13.50
CA MET A 27 -15.40 4.62 -13.86
C MET A 27 -14.25 4.32 -12.89
N VAL A 28 -13.43 5.31 -12.56
CA VAL A 28 -12.33 5.19 -11.59
C VAL A 28 -12.86 4.82 -10.22
N HIS A 29 -13.90 5.50 -9.75
CA HIS A 29 -14.51 5.23 -8.45
C HIS A 29 -15.03 3.79 -8.35
N VAL A 30 -15.78 3.34 -9.35
CA VAL A 30 -16.31 1.97 -9.41
C VAL A 30 -15.18 0.94 -9.49
N ALA A 31 -14.17 1.18 -10.34
CA ALA A 31 -13.04 0.28 -10.49
C ALA A 31 -12.22 0.15 -9.19
N ASP A 32 -11.98 1.26 -8.50
CA ASP A 32 -11.29 1.27 -7.20
C ASP A 32 -12.11 0.60 -6.09
N ASP A 33 -13.46 0.70 -6.13
CA ASP A 33 -14.32 -0.03 -5.19
C ASP A 33 -14.30 -1.54 -5.44
N ILE A 34 -14.25 -1.96 -6.69
CA ILE A 34 -14.07 -3.37 -7.06
C ILE A 34 -12.69 -3.87 -6.66
N ALA A 35 -11.65 -3.04 -6.79
CA ALA A 35 -10.27 -3.34 -6.44
C ALA A 35 -9.74 -4.62 -7.10
N SER A 36 -9.82 -4.68 -8.42
CA SER A 36 -9.49 -5.86 -9.21
C SER A 36 -8.00 -6.18 -9.20
N GLU A 37 -7.69 -7.46 -9.29
CA GLU A 37 -6.33 -7.98 -9.48
C GLU A 37 -5.73 -7.49 -10.80
N HIS A 38 -6.49 -7.59 -11.89
CA HIS A 38 -6.10 -7.15 -13.23
C HIS A 38 -7.09 -6.11 -13.75
N VAL A 39 -6.58 -4.98 -14.23
CA VAL A 39 -7.39 -3.94 -14.84
C VAL A 39 -6.83 -3.61 -16.22
N GLN A 40 -7.63 -3.87 -17.28
CA GLN A 40 -7.30 -3.45 -18.64
C GLN A 40 -8.08 -2.18 -18.98
N VAL A 41 -7.37 -1.09 -19.26
CA VAL A 41 -7.96 0.20 -19.64
C VAL A 41 -7.94 0.35 -21.15
N MET A 42 -9.13 0.35 -21.77
CA MET A 42 -9.33 0.46 -23.22
C MET A 42 -10.15 1.72 -23.55
N THR A 43 -9.64 2.89 -23.11
CA THR A 43 -10.28 4.18 -23.28
C THR A 43 -9.48 5.08 -24.20
N GLN A 44 -10.04 6.23 -24.58
CA GLN A 44 -9.34 7.24 -25.40
C GLN A 44 -8.18 7.89 -24.65
N ASP A 45 -8.27 7.99 -23.31
CA ASP A 45 -7.22 8.51 -22.44
C ASP A 45 -6.89 7.51 -21.31
N PRO A 46 -6.04 6.52 -21.56
CA PRO A 46 -5.61 5.58 -20.52
C PRO A 46 -4.77 6.23 -19.42
N GLN A 47 -4.11 7.38 -19.72
CA GLN A 47 -3.30 8.08 -18.74
C GLN A 47 -4.14 8.62 -17.59
N TYR A 48 -5.37 9.08 -17.88
CA TYR A 48 -6.30 9.50 -16.84
C TYR A 48 -6.50 8.42 -15.74
N PHE A 49 -6.60 7.15 -16.15
CA PHE A 49 -6.79 6.05 -15.19
C PHE A 49 -5.52 5.75 -14.39
N LEU A 50 -4.35 5.87 -15.00
CA LEU A 50 -3.08 5.74 -14.27
C LEU A 50 -2.93 6.82 -13.20
N ASP A 51 -3.35 8.03 -13.51
CA ASP A 51 -3.19 9.18 -12.61
C ASP A 51 -4.23 9.20 -11.47
N ASN A 52 -5.37 8.53 -11.64
CA ASN A 52 -6.50 8.63 -10.72
C ASN A 52 -6.88 7.32 -10.01
N MET A 53 -6.57 6.15 -10.56
CA MET A 53 -6.84 4.87 -9.90
C MET A 53 -5.81 4.55 -8.83
N THR A 54 -6.25 3.93 -7.75
CA THR A 54 -5.40 3.56 -6.60
C THR A 54 -5.48 2.08 -6.22
N ASN A 55 -6.58 1.40 -6.53
CA ASN A 55 -6.88 0.06 -6.03
C ASN A 55 -6.85 -0.99 -7.14
N TYR A 56 -5.67 -1.33 -7.62
CA TYR A 56 -5.48 -2.40 -8.61
C TYR A 56 -4.23 -3.23 -8.28
N GLY A 57 -4.19 -4.47 -8.75
CA GLY A 57 -2.98 -5.30 -8.68
C GLY A 57 -2.02 -4.99 -9.83
N ALA A 58 -2.51 -5.07 -11.05
CA ALA A 58 -1.80 -4.65 -12.26
C ALA A 58 -2.74 -3.88 -13.19
N LEU A 59 -2.24 -2.77 -13.74
CA LEU A 59 -2.95 -1.89 -14.67
C LEU A 59 -2.31 -1.97 -16.06
N PHE A 60 -3.11 -2.31 -17.06
CA PHE A 60 -2.70 -2.43 -18.45
C PHE A 60 -3.32 -1.30 -19.27
N LEU A 61 -2.49 -0.43 -19.84
CA LEU A 61 -2.92 0.82 -20.47
C LEU A 61 -2.94 0.72 -21.99
N GLY A 62 -4.14 0.77 -22.57
CA GLY A 62 -4.35 0.75 -23.99
C GLY A 62 -4.33 -0.66 -24.61
N GLU A 63 -4.49 -0.69 -25.93
CA GLU A 63 -4.62 -1.92 -26.73
C GLU A 63 -3.29 -2.63 -27.02
N GLN A 64 -2.15 -1.95 -26.81
CA GLN A 64 -0.82 -2.47 -27.13
C GLN A 64 -0.24 -3.35 -26.04
N THR A 65 -0.91 -3.49 -24.90
CA THR A 65 -0.49 -4.34 -23.78
C THR A 65 -1.61 -5.23 -23.29
N ASN A 66 -1.25 -6.25 -22.54
CA ASN A 66 -2.22 -7.20 -21.97
C ASN A 66 -1.62 -7.99 -20.81
N VAL A 67 -2.46 -8.74 -20.10
CA VAL A 67 -2.09 -9.57 -18.95
C VAL A 67 -0.98 -10.56 -19.28
N SER A 68 -1.01 -11.19 -20.45
CA SER A 68 -0.01 -12.22 -20.82
C SER A 68 1.41 -11.66 -20.93
N TYR A 69 1.57 -10.41 -21.33
CA TYR A 69 2.88 -9.74 -21.34
C TYR A 69 3.41 -9.52 -19.93
N GLY A 70 2.55 -9.09 -19.02
CA GLY A 70 2.89 -8.93 -17.60
C GLY A 70 3.29 -10.26 -16.96
N ASP A 71 2.56 -11.31 -17.25
CA ASP A 71 2.78 -12.64 -16.66
C ASP A 71 4.07 -13.31 -17.16
N LYS A 72 4.56 -12.97 -18.36
CA LYS A 72 5.60 -13.77 -19.01
C LYS A 72 6.90 -13.03 -19.28
N VAL A 73 6.86 -11.80 -19.80
CA VAL A 73 8.03 -11.24 -20.48
C VAL A 73 8.34 -9.77 -20.19
N ILE A 74 7.37 -8.96 -19.80
CA ILE A 74 7.56 -7.50 -19.66
C ILE A 74 8.28 -7.12 -18.36
N GLY A 75 8.35 -8.02 -17.38
CA GLY A 75 9.12 -7.86 -16.15
C GLY A 75 8.36 -7.35 -14.93
N THR A 76 7.07 -7.04 -15.06
CA THR A 76 6.23 -6.71 -13.91
C THR A 76 5.94 -7.95 -13.07
N ASN A 77 5.63 -7.75 -11.78
CA ASN A 77 5.19 -8.83 -10.92
C ASN A 77 3.83 -9.37 -11.39
N HIS A 78 3.71 -10.69 -11.46
CA HIS A 78 2.45 -11.38 -11.81
C HIS A 78 1.78 -12.10 -10.62
N THR A 79 2.36 -12.02 -9.42
CA THR A 79 1.77 -12.54 -8.18
C THR A 79 1.00 -11.42 -7.51
N LEU A 80 -0.25 -11.26 -7.90
CA LEU A 80 -1.08 -10.09 -7.64
C LEU A 80 -2.07 -10.33 -6.50
N PRO A 81 -2.61 -9.26 -5.90
CA PRO A 81 -3.56 -9.36 -4.80
C PRO A 81 -4.95 -9.75 -5.29
N THR A 82 -5.51 -10.81 -4.75
CA THR A 82 -6.89 -11.26 -5.01
C THR A 82 -7.85 -10.71 -3.95
N ASN A 83 -9.14 -10.91 -4.18
CA ASN A 83 -10.19 -10.71 -3.18
C ASN A 83 -10.17 -9.32 -2.53
N LYS A 84 -10.07 -8.28 -3.37
CA LYS A 84 -10.00 -6.86 -2.97
C LYS A 84 -8.74 -6.47 -2.17
N ALA A 85 -7.74 -7.31 -2.08
CA ALA A 85 -6.49 -6.97 -1.40
C ALA A 85 -5.70 -5.85 -2.12
N ALA A 86 -6.05 -5.53 -3.36
CA ALA A 86 -5.51 -4.38 -4.10
C ALA A 86 -5.73 -3.03 -3.39
N ARG A 87 -6.64 -2.96 -2.42
CA ARG A 87 -6.86 -1.79 -1.56
C ARG A 87 -5.69 -1.47 -0.62
N TYR A 88 -4.80 -2.41 -0.35
CA TYR A 88 -3.69 -2.24 0.60
C TYR A 88 -2.37 -2.88 0.18
N THR A 89 -2.32 -3.60 -0.94
CA THR A 89 -1.10 -4.23 -1.44
C THR A 89 -1.13 -4.38 -2.96
N GLY A 90 0.02 -4.21 -3.60
CA GLY A 90 0.21 -4.51 -5.02
C GLY A 90 0.63 -5.95 -5.31
N GLY A 91 0.62 -6.84 -4.31
CA GLY A 91 1.07 -8.22 -4.43
C GLY A 91 2.54 -8.42 -4.05
N LEU A 92 3.22 -9.37 -4.71
CA LEU A 92 4.60 -9.72 -4.41
C LEU A 92 5.57 -8.68 -5.00
N TRP A 93 6.55 -8.27 -4.20
CA TRP A 93 7.64 -7.39 -4.62
C TRP A 93 8.87 -7.61 -3.73
N VAL A 94 10.03 -7.10 -4.14
CA VAL A 94 11.30 -7.32 -3.43
C VAL A 94 11.26 -6.94 -1.95
N GLY A 95 10.49 -5.93 -1.58
CA GLY A 95 10.32 -5.50 -0.19
C GLY A 95 9.69 -6.54 0.73
N LYS A 96 9.01 -7.57 0.19
CA LYS A 96 8.48 -8.69 0.99
C LYS A 96 9.59 -9.59 1.56
N TYR A 97 10.78 -9.53 0.97
CA TYR A 97 11.96 -10.30 1.40
C TYR A 97 12.96 -9.45 2.20
N ILE A 98 12.70 -8.15 2.34
CA ILE A 98 13.55 -7.21 3.07
C ILE A 98 12.97 -7.01 4.46
N LYS A 99 13.80 -7.21 5.48
CA LYS A 99 13.48 -6.88 6.87
C LYS A 99 13.94 -5.46 7.17
N THR A 100 13.02 -4.60 7.56
CA THR A 100 13.34 -3.27 8.08
C THR A 100 13.68 -3.36 9.55
N CYS A 101 14.88 -2.90 9.92
CA CYS A 101 15.29 -2.74 11.31
C CYS A 101 15.61 -1.28 11.58
N THR A 102 15.28 -0.82 12.78
CA THR A 102 15.57 0.54 13.21
C THR A 102 16.66 0.54 14.28
N TYR A 103 17.47 1.58 14.31
CA TYR A 103 18.40 1.86 15.39
C TYR A 103 18.34 3.34 15.74
N GLN A 104 18.73 3.67 16.97
CA GLN A 104 18.88 5.06 17.41
C GLN A 104 20.16 5.23 18.22
N ARG A 105 20.84 6.34 18.03
CA ARG A 105 22.01 6.78 18.80
C ARG A 105 21.93 8.28 18.95
N ILE A 106 22.12 8.77 20.17
CA ILE A 106 22.22 10.20 20.48
C ILE A 106 23.43 10.44 21.39
N ASN A 107 23.94 11.68 21.44
CA ASN A 107 24.93 12.11 22.38
C ASN A 107 24.27 12.59 23.69
N GLU A 108 25.08 12.98 24.67
CA GLU A 108 24.60 13.42 25.99
C GLU A 108 23.75 14.69 25.90
N GLU A 109 24.16 15.68 25.10
CA GLU A 109 23.43 16.93 24.90
C GLU A 109 22.04 16.68 24.32
N ALA A 110 21.98 15.89 23.25
CA ALA A 110 20.70 15.49 22.65
C ALA A 110 19.84 14.65 23.62
N SER A 111 20.49 13.83 24.47
CA SER A 111 19.80 13.03 25.49
C SER A 111 19.10 13.92 26.54
N VAL A 112 19.68 15.06 26.89
CA VAL A 112 19.03 16.06 27.77
C VAL A 112 17.80 16.63 27.05
N THR A 113 17.98 17.18 25.87
CA THR A 113 16.88 17.80 25.12
C THR A 113 15.71 16.82 24.88
N VAL A 114 15.99 15.63 24.35
CA VAL A 114 14.96 14.61 24.07
C VAL A 114 14.34 14.09 25.37
N GLY A 115 15.16 13.94 26.42
CA GLY A 115 14.73 13.43 27.72
C GLY A 115 13.70 14.35 28.40
N GLU A 116 13.85 15.67 28.33
CA GLU A 116 12.89 16.61 28.86
C GLU A 116 11.51 16.51 28.20
N TYR A 117 11.47 16.40 26.87
CA TYR A 117 10.21 16.21 26.16
C TYR A 117 9.60 14.83 26.43
N CYS A 118 10.44 13.79 26.46
CA CYS A 118 10.00 12.42 26.75
C CYS A 118 9.41 12.31 28.17
N SER A 119 10.08 12.88 29.15
CA SER A 119 9.60 12.88 30.54
C SER A 119 8.23 13.54 30.69
N ARG A 120 8.05 14.72 30.07
CA ARG A 120 6.77 15.44 30.10
C ARG A 120 5.66 14.67 29.36
N LEU A 121 5.96 14.13 28.18
CA LEU A 121 4.99 13.36 27.41
C LEU A 121 4.55 12.10 28.18
N CYS A 122 5.50 11.33 28.70
CA CYS A 122 5.20 10.13 29.47
C CYS A 122 4.39 10.41 30.73
N ARG A 123 4.64 11.59 31.38
CA ARG A 123 3.82 12.02 32.49
C ARG A 123 2.37 12.30 32.10
N MET A 124 2.17 12.99 30.96
CA MET A 124 0.83 13.29 30.45
C MET A 124 0.05 12.01 30.08
N GLU A 125 0.76 11.01 29.55
CA GLU A 125 0.19 9.73 29.17
C GLU A 125 0.06 8.72 30.34
N GLY A 126 0.63 9.02 31.49
CA GLY A 126 0.65 8.11 32.64
C GLY A 126 1.68 6.98 32.52
N PHE A 127 2.63 7.04 31.58
CA PHE A 127 3.68 6.04 31.38
C PHE A 127 4.87 6.25 32.33
N MET A 128 4.66 6.03 33.63
CA MET A 128 5.63 6.36 34.66
C MET A 128 6.95 5.60 34.57
N GLY A 129 6.92 4.34 34.11
CA GLY A 129 8.14 3.56 33.87
C GLY A 129 8.99 4.11 32.70
N HIS A 130 8.37 4.60 31.64
CA HIS A 130 9.06 5.27 30.54
C HIS A 130 9.57 6.65 30.96
N LYS A 131 8.77 7.38 31.76
CA LYS A 131 9.19 8.64 32.38
C LYS A 131 10.48 8.47 33.16
N GLU A 132 10.54 7.48 34.04
CA GLU A 132 11.75 7.27 34.88
C GLU A 132 12.97 6.91 34.04
N GLN A 133 12.84 6.24 32.90
CA GLN A 133 13.95 6.02 31.96
C GLN A 133 14.51 7.33 31.40
N ALA A 134 13.66 8.32 31.11
CA ALA A 134 14.08 9.64 30.69
C ALA A 134 14.71 10.39 31.88
N ASP A 135 14.07 10.39 33.04
CA ASP A 135 14.50 11.13 34.24
C ASP A 135 15.88 10.68 34.76
N ILE A 136 16.19 9.39 34.70
CA ILE A 136 17.52 8.86 35.06
C ILE A 136 18.59 9.49 34.17
N ARG A 137 18.35 9.62 32.88
CA ARG A 137 19.28 10.22 31.92
C ARG A 137 19.42 11.73 32.15
N LEU A 138 18.31 12.41 32.41
CA LEU A 138 18.31 13.82 32.73
C LEU A 138 19.15 14.09 33.98
N ARG A 139 18.94 13.33 35.05
CA ARG A 139 19.76 13.46 36.29
C ARG A 139 21.24 13.16 36.03
N ARG A 140 21.54 12.22 35.13
CA ARG A 140 22.92 11.85 34.79
C ARG A 140 23.64 12.92 33.96
N TYR A 141 22.96 13.55 33.03
CA TYR A 141 23.56 14.45 32.04
C TYR A 141 23.22 15.92 32.25
N GLY A 142 22.66 16.27 33.39
CA GLY A 142 22.45 17.66 33.82
C GLY A 142 21.16 18.31 33.33
N GLY A 143 20.19 17.51 32.85
CA GLY A 143 18.85 17.99 32.53
C GLY A 143 17.89 17.99 33.74
N THR A 144 16.70 18.51 33.53
CA THR A 144 15.67 18.61 34.58
C THR A 144 14.55 17.60 34.31
N PRO A 145 14.28 16.64 35.22
CA PRO A 145 13.10 15.76 35.14
C PRO A 145 11.80 16.56 35.10
N GLY A 146 10.87 16.14 34.19
CA GLY A 146 9.59 16.81 33.95
C GLY A 146 8.44 16.38 34.88
#